data_179381863d5de5a8a34782700d8849ac
#
_entry.id   179381863d5de5a8a34782700d8849ac
#
_cell.length_a   1.000
_cell.length_b   1.000
_cell.length_c   1.000
_cell.angle_alpha   90.00
_cell.angle_beta   90.00
_cell.angle_gamma   90.00
#
_symmetry.space_group_name_H-M   'P 1'
#
loop_
_entity.id
_entity.type
_entity.pdbx_description
1 polymer ?
#
loop_
_entity_poly.entity_id
_entity_poly.type
_entity_poly.pdbx_seq_one_letter_code
_entity_poly.pdbx_strand_id
1 'polypeptide(L)'
;MNELQKTNQNEAALPTSQQSGFNFFDPVQFDTMQRVCSLFANSELVPDMYKISDNNPKEKAIANCMIAIEMAQRIGASPLMIMQNMVIIYGRPSWSSKFLVATVNTCGRFNPLQYRFTEKGMLGKVDYTEYERTWDKTLYGGKGGYKNAAKTVTFDGTKVMDIECVAFTTAKGSDKVLESSPISLRLAIQ
;
A
#
# COMPACT_ATOMS: atom_id res chain seq x y z
N MET A 1 -15.23 66.36 5.16
CA MET A 1 -16.10 65.35 5.81
C MET A 1 -16.23 64.23 4.85
N ASN A 2 -15.46 63.19 5.01
CA ASN A 2 -15.50 61.96 4.20
C ASN A 2 -15.58 60.80 5.18
N GLU A 3 -16.78 60.25 5.33
CA GLU A 3 -17.00 59.00 6.05
C GLU A 3 -16.52 57.84 5.19
N LEU A 4 -15.47 57.19 5.58
CA LEU A 4 -15.01 55.95 5.02
C LEU A 4 -15.92 54.83 5.53
N GLN A 5 -16.73 54.26 4.64
CA GLN A 5 -17.55 53.09 4.86
C GLN A 5 -16.62 51.89 5.22
N LYS A 6 -16.75 51.39 6.43
CA LYS A 6 -16.18 50.12 6.87
C LYS A 6 -16.94 48.99 6.18
N THR A 7 -16.37 48.39 5.17
CA THR A 7 -16.86 47.14 4.57
C THR A 7 -16.58 46.02 5.56
N ASN A 8 -17.62 45.55 6.21
CA ASN A 8 -17.62 44.30 6.97
C ASN A 8 -17.38 43.14 5.99
N GLN A 9 -16.18 42.66 5.89
CA GLN A 9 -15.89 41.37 5.27
C GLN A 9 -16.35 40.29 6.25
N ASN A 10 -17.56 39.82 6.06
CA ASN A 10 -18.04 38.57 6.62
C ASN A 10 -17.32 37.47 5.84
N GLU A 11 -16.11 37.08 6.27
CA GLU A 11 -15.51 35.82 5.85
C GLU A 11 -16.40 34.71 6.36
N ALA A 12 -17.26 34.20 5.45
CA ALA A 12 -17.96 32.96 5.65
C ALA A 12 -16.90 31.87 5.82
N ALA A 13 -16.58 31.53 7.06
CA ALA A 13 -15.80 30.37 7.39
C ALA A 13 -16.49 29.18 6.72
N LEU A 14 -15.84 28.60 5.72
CA LEU A 14 -16.24 27.34 5.15
C LEU A 14 -16.45 26.35 6.31
N PRO A 15 -17.58 25.65 6.39
CA PRO A 15 -17.79 24.68 7.42
C PRO A 15 -16.67 23.65 7.30
N THR A 16 -15.78 23.62 8.27
CA THR A 16 -14.84 22.53 8.46
C THR A 16 -15.73 21.32 8.71
N SER A 17 -15.95 20.50 7.69
CA SER A 17 -16.59 19.21 7.87
C SER A 17 -15.66 18.44 8.79
N GLN A 18 -15.98 18.42 10.08
CA GLN A 18 -15.48 17.41 10.98
C GLN A 18 -15.92 16.10 10.35
N GLN A 19 -15.02 15.44 9.63
CA GLN A 19 -15.19 14.06 9.24
C GLN A 19 -15.27 13.29 10.56
N SER A 20 -16.48 13.16 11.09
CA SER A 20 -16.74 12.21 12.16
C SER A 20 -16.36 10.85 11.61
N GLY A 21 -15.25 10.32 12.09
CA GLY A 21 -14.77 9.01 11.70
C GLY A 21 -15.90 7.99 11.90
N PHE A 22 -15.90 6.94 11.10
CA PHE A 22 -16.86 5.86 11.20
C PHE A 22 -16.89 5.31 12.63
N ASN A 23 -18.08 5.27 13.23
CA ASN A 23 -18.26 4.73 14.57
C ASN A 23 -18.72 3.27 14.50
N PHE A 24 -17.80 2.35 14.78
CA PHE A 24 -18.07 0.91 14.80
C PHE A 24 -19.13 0.49 15.84
N PHE A 25 -19.41 1.32 16.85
CA PHE A 25 -20.37 1.05 17.92
C PHE A 25 -21.77 1.62 17.64
N ASP A 26 -21.94 2.35 16.51
CA ASP A 26 -23.25 2.79 16.04
C ASP A 26 -23.86 1.71 15.14
N PRO A 27 -24.98 1.06 15.56
CA PRO A 27 -25.57 -0.04 14.80
C PRO A 27 -26.02 0.35 13.40
N VAL A 28 -26.49 1.58 13.21
CA VAL A 28 -26.98 2.08 11.92
C VAL A 28 -25.82 2.30 10.96
N GLN A 29 -24.75 2.92 11.43
CA GLN A 29 -23.54 3.11 10.62
C GLN A 29 -22.90 1.77 10.28
N PHE A 30 -22.83 0.85 11.23
CA PHE A 30 -22.27 -0.49 11.03
C PHE A 30 -23.06 -1.29 9.98
N ASP A 31 -24.40 -1.32 10.06
CA ASP A 31 -25.25 -1.99 9.07
C ASP A 31 -25.08 -1.38 7.67
N THR A 32 -25.05 -0.05 7.58
CA THR A 32 -24.81 0.66 6.33
C THR A 32 -23.45 0.28 5.74
N MET A 33 -22.40 0.27 6.56
CA MET A 33 -21.05 -0.13 6.14
C MET A 33 -21.03 -1.57 5.65
N GLN A 34 -21.68 -2.49 6.36
CA GLN A 34 -21.78 -3.89 5.93
C GLN A 34 -22.44 -4.04 4.55
N ARG A 35 -23.49 -3.28 4.27
CA ARG A 35 -24.16 -3.29 2.96
C ARG A 35 -23.24 -2.77 1.87
N VAL A 36 -22.54 -1.65 2.11
CA VAL A 36 -21.58 -1.09 1.17
C VAL A 36 -20.43 -2.07 0.91
N CYS A 37 -19.88 -2.68 1.97
CA CYS A 37 -18.83 -3.71 1.84
C CYS A 37 -19.31 -4.92 1.03
N SER A 38 -20.56 -5.34 1.22
CA SER A 38 -21.14 -6.44 0.44
C SER A 38 -21.26 -6.10 -1.05
N LEU A 39 -21.56 -4.86 -1.41
CA LEU A 39 -21.58 -4.42 -2.81
C LEU A 39 -20.18 -4.49 -3.42
N PHE A 40 -19.16 -3.98 -2.71
CA PHE A 40 -17.77 -4.07 -3.19
C PHE A 40 -17.31 -5.52 -3.32
N ALA A 41 -17.61 -6.37 -2.33
CA ALA A 41 -17.19 -7.77 -2.32
C ALA A 41 -17.81 -8.62 -3.45
N ASN A 42 -18.89 -8.15 -4.07
CA ASN A 42 -19.51 -8.76 -5.25
C ASN A 42 -19.09 -8.07 -6.56
N SER A 43 -18.24 -7.04 -6.52
CA SER A 43 -17.81 -6.29 -7.70
C SER A 43 -16.64 -6.95 -8.41
N GLU A 44 -16.65 -6.91 -9.76
CA GLU A 44 -15.50 -7.33 -10.57
C GLU A 44 -14.32 -6.33 -10.53
N LEU A 45 -14.55 -5.11 -10.00
CA LEU A 45 -13.53 -4.06 -9.96
C LEU A 45 -12.59 -4.16 -8.76
N VAL A 46 -12.89 -5.02 -7.78
CA VAL A 46 -12.03 -5.22 -6.61
C VAL A 46 -11.11 -6.42 -6.80
N PRO A 47 -9.89 -6.38 -6.25
CA PRO A 47 -8.97 -7.52 -6.24
C PRO A 47 -9.54 -8.73 -5.48
N ASP A 48 -9.04 -9.93 -5.80
CA ASP A 48 -9.56 -11.21 -5.26
C ASP A 48 -9.62 -11.29 -3.74
N MET A 49 -8.71 -10.62 -3.04
CA MET A 49 -8.72 -10.59 -1.58
C MET A 49 -9.93 -9.86 -0.96
N TYR A 50 -10.59 -8.99 -1.72
CA TYR A 50 -11.81 -8.27 -1.34
C TYR A 50 -13.06 -8.91 -1.94
N LYS A 51 -12.92 -9.82 -2.90
CA LYS A 51 -13.99 -10.45 -3.65
C LYS A 51 -14.44 -11.74 -2.99
N ILE A 52 -15.76 -11.99 -3.00
CA ILE A 52 -16.32 -13.27 -2.54
C ILE A 52 -15.98 -14.33 -3.57
N SER A 53 -15.36 -15.43 -3.14
CA SER A 53 -15.01 -16.57 -3.97
C SER A 53 -14.89 -17.83 -3.11
N ASP A 54 -14.72 -19.00 -3.75
CA ASP A 54 -14.51 -20.28 -3.05
C ASP A 54 -13.28 -20.25 -2.11
N ASN A 55 -12.25 -19.48 -2.47
CA ASN A 55 -11.03 -19.32 -1.67
C ASN A 55 -11.08 -18.12 -0.69
N ASN A 56 -12.10 -17.28 -0.78
CA ASN A 56 -12.27 -16.10 0.05
C ASN A 56 -13.73 -15.99 0.52
N PRO A 57 -14.07 -16.57 1.67
CA PRO A 57 -15.43 -16.58 2.21
C PRO A 57 -16.01 -15.17 2.36
N LYS A 58 -17.34 -15.06 2.31
CA LYS A 58 -18.09 -13.81 2.35
C LYS A 58 -17.69 -12.94 3.55
N GLU A 59 -17.59 -13.51 4.73
CA GLU A 59 -17.27 -12.81 5.97
C GLU A 59 -15.88 -12.18 5.90
N LYS A 60 -14.90 -12.91 5.34
CA LYS A 60 -13.53 -12.43 5.17
C LYS A 60 -13.45 -11.33 4.11
N ALA A 61 -14.14 -11.50 2.98
CA ALA A 61 -14.19 -10.50 1.92
C ALA A 61 -14.79 -9.17 2.43
N ILE A 62 -15.93 -9.24 3.15
CA ILE A 62 -16.58 -8.08 3.76
C ILE A 62 -15.66 -7.41 4.80
N ALA A 63 -15.00 -8.18 5.66
CA ALA A 63 -14.08 -7.64 6.65
C ALA A 63 -12.90 -6.91 5.99
N ASN A 64 -12.31 -7.47 4.94
CA ASN A 64 -11.25 -6.81 4.17
C ASN A 64 -11.75 -5.51 3.51
N CYS A 65 -12.95 -5.51 2.93
CA CYS A 65 -13.57 -4.30 2.38
C CYS A 65 -13.78 -3.22 3.45
N MET A 66 -14.23 -3.60 4.65
CA MET A 66 -14.45 -2.67 5.77
C MET A 66 -13.14 -1.99 6.18
N ILE A 67 -12.05 -2.74 6.31
CA ILE A 67 -10.72 -2.18 6.60
C ILE A 67 -10.27 -1.20 5.51
N ALA A 68 -10.48 -1.55 4.24
CA ALA A 68 -10.10 -0.69 3.11
C ALA A 68 -10.93 0.62 3.08
N ILE A 69 -12.23 0.56 3.40
CA ILE A 69 -13.09 1.75 3.46
C ILE A 69 -12.69 2.64 4.63
N GLU A 70 -12.40 2.07 5.80
CA GLU A 70 -11.93 2.81 6.96
C GLU A 70 -10.61 3.53 6.66
N MET A 71 -9.66 2.84 5.99
CA MET A 71 -8.42 3.45 5.53
C MET A 71 -8.67 4.56 4.51
N ALA A 72 -9.61 4.37 3.59
CA ALA A 72 -9.99 5.38 2.60
C ALA A 72 -10.49 6.66 3.28
N GLN A 73 -11.33 6.54 4.29
CA GLN A 73 -11.84 7.67 5.07
C GLN A 73 -10.72 8.42 5.81
N ARG A 74 -9.80 7.70 6.45
CA ARG A 74 -8.65 8.32 7.15
C ARG A 74 -7.72 9.10 6.23
N ILE A 75 -7.51 8.59 5.02
CA ILE A 75 -6.60 9.19 4.04
C ILE A 75 -7.33 10.26 3.18
N GLY A 76 -8.66 10.28 3.19
CA GLY A 76 -9.46 11.13 2.30
C GLY A 76 -9.43 10.65 0.84
N ALA A 77 -9.33 9.33 0.64
CA ALA A 77 -9.22 8.70 -0.67
C ALA A 77 -10.47 7.92 -1.06
N SER A 78 -10.62 7.58 -2.34
CA SER A 78 -11.69 6.69 -2.80
C SER A 78 -11.49 5.26 -2.26
N PRO A 79 -12.53 4.59 -1.72
CA PRO A 79 -12.45 3.20 -1.28
C PRO A 79 -11.91 2.25 -2.36
N LEU A 80 -12.38 2.39 -3.60
CA LEU A 80 -11.92 1.55 -4.72
C LEU A 80 -10.43 1.76 -5.02
N MET A 81 -9.96 3.01 -4.97
CA MET A 81 -8.53 3.32 -5.15
C MET A 81 -7.67 2.65 -4.07
N ILE A 82 -8.14 2.63 -2.81
CA ILE A 82 -7.46 1.93 -1.72
C ILE A 82 -7.45 0.43 -1.97
N MET A 83 -8.60 -0.19 -2.29
CA MET A 83 -8.69 -1.62 -2.57
C MET A 83 -7.77 -2.07 -3.72
N GLN A 84 -7.65 -1.27 -4.77
CA GLN A 84 -6.79 -1.58 -5.92
C GLN A 84 -5.29 -1.41 -5.64
N ASN A 85 -4.91 -0.70 -4.58
CA ASN A 85 -3.52 -0.38 -4.28
C ASN A 85 -3.03 -0.89 -2.92
N MET A 86 -3.92 -1.41 -2.09
CA MET A 86 -3.60 -1.98 -0.79
C MET A 86 -3.75 -3.49 -0.81
N VAL A 87 -2.72 -4.20 -0.35
CA VAL A 87 -2.74 -5.65 -0.16
C VAL A 87 -2.45 -5.97 1.31
N ILE A 88 -3.04 -7.05 1.82
CA ILE A 88 -2.77 -7.51 3.19
C ILE A 88 -1.75 -8.66 3.11
N ILE A 89 -0.54 -8.43 3.62
CA ILE A 89 0.54 -9.41 3.65
C ILE A 89 0.81 -9.78 5.12
N TYR A 90 0.61 -11.04 5.47
CA TYR A 90 0.75 -11.54 6.85
C TYR A 90 0.01 -10.68 7.89
N GLY A 91 -1.23 -10.28 7.58
CA GLY A 91 -2.08 -9.47 8.47
C GLY A 91 -1.72 -7.98 8.55
N ARG A 92 -0.78 -7.51 7.71
CA ARG A 92 -0.36 -6.10 7.66
C ARG A 92 -0.75 -5.48 6.33
N PRO A 93 -1.34 -4.28 6.32
CA PRO A 93 -1.61 -3.55 5.08
C PRO A 93 -0.29 -3.11 4.45
N SER A 94 -0.14 -3.39 3.17
CA SER A 94 0.98 -2.98 2.34
C SER A 94 0.47 -2.22 1.13
N TRP A 95 1.24 -1.25 0.65
CA TRP A 95 0.85 -0.40 -0.47
C TRP A 95 1.62 -0.76 -1.73
N SER A 96 0.97 -0.65 -2.89
CA SER A 96 1.69 -0.78 -4.15
C SER A 96 2.72 0.35 -4.30
N SER A 97 3.90 0.04 -4.82
CA SER A 97 4.96 1.03 -5.05
C SER A 97 4.50 2.16 -5.99
N LYS A 98 3.69 1.84 -6.99
CA LYS A 98 3.10 2.82 -7.91
C LYS A 98 2.22 3.84 -7.17
N PHE A 99 1.42 3.37 -6.21
CA PHE A 99 0.58 4.24 -5.40
C PHE A 99 1.40 5.15 -4.49
N LEU A 100 2.45 4.62 -3.85
CA LEU A 100 3.35 5.41 -3.01
C LEU A 100 4.05 6.51 -3.82
N VAL A 101 4.59 6.18 -4.99
CA VAL A 101 5.20 7.16 -5.90
C VAL A 101 4.21 8.22 -6.33
N ALA A 102 3.00 7.81 -6.75
CA ALA A 102 1.95 8.75 -7.14
C ALA A 102 1.55 9.69 -5.98
N THR A 103 1.43 9.14 -4.76
CA THR A 103 1.10 9.94 -3.57
C THR A 103 2.17 11.00 -3.27
N VAL A 104 3.46 10.64 -3.34
CA VAL A 104 4.55 11.61 -3.16
C VAL A 104 4.51 12.69 -4.24
N ASN A 105 4.30 12.31 -5.50
CA ASN A 105 4.29 13.25 -6.62
C ASN A 105 3.08 14.20 -6.61
N THR A 106 1.95 13.79 -6.02
CA THR A 106 0.70 14.56 -6.03
C THR A 106 0.39 15.27 -4.71
N CYS A 107 1.05 14.94 -3.61
CA CYS A 107 0.76 15.52 -2.29
C CYS A 107 1.05 17.03 -2.17
N GLY A 108 1.71 17.62 -3.16
CA GLY A 108 2.03 19.06 -3.19
C GLY A 108 3.17 19.50 -2.26
N ARG A 109 3.71 18.61 -1.43
CA ARG A 109 4.77 18.91 -0.45
C ARG A 109 6.18 18.75 -1.01
N PHE A 110 6.33 17.87 -2.02
CA PHE A 110 7.61 17.52 -2.60
C PHE A 110 7.63 17.80 -4.09
N ASN A 111 8.81 17.95 -4.64
CA ASN A 111 9.03 17.87 -6.08
C ASN A 111 8.88 16.40 -6.53
N PRO A 112 8.61 16.14 -7.83
CA PRO A 112 8.49 14.77 -8.32
C PRO A 112 9.70 13.91 -7.96
N LEU A 113 9.45 12.66 -7.57
CA LEU A 113 10.49 11.68 -7.31
C LEU A 113 11.35 11.47 -8.56
N GLN A 114 12.65 11.43 -8.35
CA GLN A 114 13.66 11.11 -9.35
C GLN A 114 14.44 9.90 -8.89
N TYR A 115 15.11 9.25 -9.85
CA TYR A 115 15.88 8.03 -9.60
C TYR A 115 17.28 8.20 -10.14
N ARG A 116 18.27 7.86 -9.33
CA ARG A 116 19.68 7.81 -9.71
C ARG A 116 20.12 6.36 -9.74
N PHE A 117 20.70 5.94 -10.84
CA PHE A 117 21.25 4.60 -11.02
C PHE A 117 22.78 4.70 -11.04
N THR A 118 23.43 3.81 -10.29
CA THR A 118 24.90 3.74 -10.19
C THR A 118 25.33 2.31 -10.44
N GLU A 119 26.26 2.12 -11.35
CA GLU A 119 26.87 0.82 -11.63
C GLU A 119 27.88 0.47 -10.52
N LYS A 120 27.77 -0.74 -9.96
CA LYS A 120 28.64 -1.26 -8.88
C LYS A 120 29.64 -2.30 -9.37
N GLY A 121 29.67 -2.59 -10.68
CA GLY A 121 30.47 -3.65 -11.27
C GLY A 121 29.65 -4.92 -11.52
N MET A 122 30.32 -6.04 -11.79
CA MET A 122 29.62 -7.30 -12.04
C MET A 122 29.00 -7.89 -10.79
N LEU A 123 27.77 -8.37 -10.88
CA LEU A 123 27.00 -8.94 -9.77
C LEU A 123 27.68 -10.18 -9.17
N GLY A 124 28.32 -11.00 -10.02
CA GLY A 124 28.92 -12.25 -9.60
C GLY A 124 27.87 -13.30 -9.19
N LYS A 125 28.28 -14.28 -8.41
CA LYS A 125 27.36 -15.27 -7.85
C LYS A 125 26.65 -14.70 -6.63
N VAL A 126 25.34 -14.88 -6.55
CA VAL A 126 24.50 -14.43 -5.43
C VAL A 126 23.65 -15.57 -4.94
N ASP A 127 23.78 -15.90 -3.67
CA ASP A 127 22.94 -16.92 -3.03
C ASP A 127 21.68 -16.25 -2.48
N TYR A 128 20.53 -16.88 -2.73
CA TYR A 128 19.24 -16.46 -2.18
C TYR A 128 18.45 -17.67 -1.68
N THR A 129 17.45 -17.40 -0.85
CA THR A 129 16.59 -18.46 -0.30
C THR A 129 15.29 -18.52 -1.06
N GLU A 130 15.06 -19.65 -1.72
CA GLU A 130 13.81 -20.00 -2.33
C GLU A 130 12.98 -20.87 -1.38
N TYR A 131 11.67 -20.61 -1.30
CA TYR A 131 10.76 -21.41 -0.47
C TYR A 131 9.93 -22.30 -1.36
N GLU A 132 10.19 -23.61 -1.30
CA GLU A 132 9.42 -24.62 -2.00
C GLU A 132 8.31 -25.17 -1.10
N ARG A 133 7.09 -25.19 -1.63
CA ARG A 133 5.94 -25.75 -0.92
C ARG A 133 5.94 -27.26 -1.02
N THR A 134 6.34 -27.93 0.06
CA THR A 134 6.43 -29.40 0.12
C THR A 134 5.33 -29.97 1.01
N TRP A 135 4.82 -31.16 0.64
CA TRP A 135 3.89 -31.89 1.48
C TRP A 135 4.62 -32.66 2.57
N ASP A 136 4.26 -32.44 3.82
CA ASP A 136 4.79 -33.14 4.97
C ASP A 136 3.71 -33.97 5.66
N LYS A 137 3.86 -35.29 5.65
CA LYS A 137 2.90 -36.25 6.23
C LYS A 137 2.83 -36.17 7.75
N THR A 138 3.83 -35.59 8.41
CA THR A 138 3.91 -35.56 9.89
C THR A 138 3.17 -34.37 10.51
N LEU A 139 2.81 -33.38 9.71
CA LEU A 139 2.10 -32.19 10.18
C LEU A 139 0.68 -32.55 10.64
N TYR A 140 0.17 -31.73 11.56
CA TYR A 140 -1.20 -31.81 12.11
C TYR A 140 -1.56 -33.21 12.68
N GLY A 141 -0.62 -33.84 13.41
CA GLY A 141 -0.87 -35.13 14.07
C GLY A 141 -0.99 -36.30 13.11
N GLY A 142 -0.26 -36.27 11.98
CA GLY A 142 -0.24 -37.33 10.98
C GLY A 142 -1.29 -37.16 9.87
N LYS A 143 -2.07 -36.07 9.87
CA LYS A 143 -3.02 -35.76 8.77
C LYS A 143 -2.32 -35.25 7.52
N GLY A 144 -1.06 -34.83 7.65
CA GLY A 144 -0.27 -34.23 6.59
C GLY A 144 -0.64 -32.76 6.34
N GLY A 145 0.27 -32.02 5.76
CA GLY A 145 0.09 -30.61 5.42
C GLY A 145 1.22 -30.09 4.56
N TYR A 146 1.01 -28.92 3.97
CA TYR A 146 2.07 -28.24 3.24
C TYR A 146 2.93 -27.42 4.19
N LYS A 147 4.26 -27.52 4.02
CA LYS A 147 5.23 -26.62 4.66
C LYS A 147 6.09 -25.96 3.59
N ASN A 148 6.60 -24.80 3.90
CA ASN A 148 7.61 -24.14 3.09
C ASN A 148 8.98 -24.65 3.53
N ALA A 149 9.69 -25.38 2.65
CA ALA A 149 11.05 -25.78 2.83
C ALA A 149 11.97 -24.72 2.22
N ALA A 150 12.89 -24.17 3.02
CA ALA A 150 13.89 -23.24 2.53
C ALA A 150 14.99 -24.00 1.76
N LYS A 151 15.32 -23.52 0.56
CA LYS A 151 16.37 -24.05 -0.29
C LYS A 151 17.27 -22.89 -0.71
N THR A 152 18.58 -23.01 -0.48
CA THR A 152 19.53 -22.04 -1.00
C THR A 152 19.78 -22.31 -2.48
N VAL A 153 19.60 -21.28 -3.29
CA VAL A 153 19.82 -21.30 -4.74
C VAL A 153 20.84 -20.23 -5.08
N THR A 154 21.79 -20.55 -5.96
CA THR A 154 22.80 -19.60 -6.42
C THR A 154 22.41 -19.07 -7.78
N PHE A 155 22.22 -17.75 -7.86
CA PHE A 155 22.06 -17.04 -9.13
C PHE A 155 23.43 -16.72 -9.73
N ASP A 156 23.67 -17.14 -10.98
CA ASP A 156 24.91 -16.80 -11.70
C ASP A 156 24.77 -15.45 -12.42
N GLY A 157 25.15 -14.39 -11.72
CA GLY A 157 25.18 -13.03 -12.22
C GLY A 157 26.55 -12.58 -12.77
N THR A 158 27.45 -13.49 -13.12
CA THR A 158 28.81 -13.14 -13.60
C THR A 158 28.84 -12.29 -14.86
N LYS A 159 27.75 -12.31 -15.64
CA LYS A 159 27.56 -11.50 -16.85
C LYS A 159 26.54 -10.37 -16.66
N VAL A 160 26.09 -10.15 -15.43
CA VAL A 160 25.07 -9.16 -15.08
C VAL A 160 25.70 -8.01 -14.32
N MET A 161 25.43 -6.78 -14.76
CA MET A 161 25.87 -5.58 -14.05
C MET A 161 25.03 -5.39 -12.79
N ASP A 162 25.68 -5.23 -11.64
CA ASP A 162 25.00 -4.83 -10.40
C ASP A 162 24.73 -3.32 -10.45
N ILE A 163 23.45 -2.97 -10.46
CA ILE A 163 22.98 -1.59 -10.54
C ILE A 163 22.33 -1.25 -9.19
N GLU A 164 22.80 -0.17 -8.60
CA GLU A 164 22.21 0.43 -7.41
C GLU A 164 21.24 1.55 -7.81
N CYS A 165 20.06 1.57 -7.22
CA CYS A 165 19.05 2.59 -7.40
C CYS A 165 18.82 3.37 -6.10
N VAL A 166 18.79 4.70 -6.18
CA VAL A 166 18.41 5.61 -5.11
C VAL A 166 17.27 6.49 -5.62
N ALA A 167 16.14 6.50 -4.92
CA ALA A 167 15.08 7.45 -5.16
C ALA A 167 15.37 8.74 -4.37
N PHE A 168 15.17 9.89 -4.99
CA PHE A 168 15.40 11.18 -4.32
C PHE A 168 14.38 12.24 -4.73
N THR A 169 14.19 13.22 -3.87
CA THR A 169 13.35 14.39 -4.11
C THR A 169 13.80 15.54 -3.21
N THR A 170 13.20 16.72 -3.41
CA THR A 170 13.34 17.87 -2.52
C THR A 170 11.99 18.31 -2.01
N ALA A 171 11.91 18.82 -0.78
CA ALA A 171 10.71 19.48 -0.30
C ALA A 171 10.50 20.79 -1.07
N LYS A 172 9.26 21.16 -1.38
CA LYS A 172 8.96 22.44 -2.04
C LYS A 172 9.41 23.60 -1.16
N GLY A 173 10.15 24.54 -1.74
CA GLY A 173 10.72 25.69 -1.02
C GLY A 173 11.97 25.37 -0.20
N SER A 174 12.60 24.21 -0.40
CA SER A 174 13.83 23.82 0.25
C SER A 174 14.77 23.15 -0.73
N ASP A 175 16.06 23.44 -0.65
CA ASP A 175 17.10 22.78 -1.45
C ASP A 175 17.60 21.47 -0.81
N LYS A 176 17.05 21.12 0.38
CA LYS A 176 17.43 19.88 1.06
C LYS A 176 16.96 18.68 0.27
N VAL A 177 17.90 17.89 -0.20
CA VAL A 177 17.64 16.60 -0.87
C VAL A 177 17.28 15.56 0.17
N LEU A 178 16.21 14.83 -0.08
CA LEU A 178 15.75 13.66 0.66
C LEU A 178 16.00 12.44 -0.21
N GLU A 179 16.74 11.47 0.30
CA GLU A 179 17.13 10.26 -0.44
C GLU A 179 16.65 9.01 0.29
N SER A 180 16.28 7.98 -0.47
CA SER A 180 16.03 6.64 0.05
C SER A 180 17.34 5.94 0.37
N SER A 181 17.27 4.87 1.17
CA SER A 181 18.38 3.92 1.22
C SER A 181 18.63 3.34 -0.19
N PRO A 182 19.90 3.12 -0.57
CA PRO A 182 20.24 2.52 -1.84
C PRO A 182 19.77 1.06 -1.88
N ILE A 183 19.24 0.64 -3.01
CA ILE A 183 18.88 -0.75 -3.28
C ILE A 183 19.64 -1.22 -4.52
N SER A 184 20.52 -2.21 -4.34
CA SER A 184 21.23 -2.85 -5.46
C SER A 184 20.45 -4.05 -6.00
N LEU A 185 20.78 -4.47 -7.21
CA LEU A 185 20.24 -5.70 -7.79
C LEU A 185 20.60 -6.92 -6.93
N ARG A 186 21.81 -6.94 -6.36
CA ARG A 186 22.25 -7.95 -5.39
C ARG A 186 21.29 -8.05 -4.20
N LEU A 187 20.94 -6.92 -3.59
CA LEU A 187 20.03 -6.87 -2.45
C LEU A 187 18.60 -7.29 -2.81
N ALA A 188 18.18 -7.01 -4.05
CA ALA A 188 16.85 -7.38 -4.53
C ALA A 188 16.69 -8.88 -4.85
N ILE A 189 17.82 -9.61 -5.05
CA ILE A 189 17.85 -11.05 -5.27
C ILE A 189 17.86 -11.81 -3.93
N GLN A 190 18.51 -11.29 -2.90
CA GLN A 190 18.63 -11.89 -1.55
C GLN A 190 17.31 -11.80 -0.76
#